data_0f02f9c283e187ce2edcea501a75b716
#
_entry.id   0f02f9c283e187ce2edcea501a75b716
#
_cell.length_a   1.000
_cell.length_b   1.000
_cell.length_c   1.000
_cell.angle_alpha   90.00
_cell.angle_beta   90.00
_cell.angle_gamma   90.00
#
_symmetry.space_group_name_H-M   'P 1'
#
loop_
_entity.id
_entity.type
_entity.pdbx_description
1 polymer ?
#
loop_
_entity_poly.entity_id
_entity_poly.type
_entity_poly.pdbx_seq_one_letter_code
_entity_poly.pdbx_strand_id
1 'polypeptide(L)'
;LFGDRVATLTLVILTTIPIFQIAFGILTLPDNALMFFWSICLWLCATEFFPSGESYDPIYDTRPYRPTYKLALVGLLVGLSFLGKYHGALLGCGLVLFCLISNRYRCALFSIWTLVAVVLFLIAISPVLYWNSQHEWTSFRFQSGRAVPSVGYNLERLLVTILVGIGYLFPTFGFPIWWTSFRTFWEWLPFNKSQTPSNYAHTKNIEPEAIMINQLAHDLVVQKRLLILCVSMPIFFGFTFMGGFIQILPSWHMPGFFGATLLLGERAALVQVKRPKFIRNWLWGSGMVILPLLLISLLHIHWGIAQKGGNVAIAGGFWEAKDDPSTQMIDIEQLRQAFLDSPDLKAELEKADFVFSNNFFVAGQVGMAIEPLGKKVTCFDEDLRGFAYWSQATDFVGKTSLYVTSEQFMMDEHFPQPLDKYKGYFKSLEKIADIAIKRGGQAVQIFPVYRASPMLKPYPRPYG
;
A
#
# COMPACT_ATOMS: atom_id res chain seq x y z
N LEU A 1 -23.72 2.10 2.04
CA LEU A 1 -23.71 2.43 3.48
C LEU A 1 -24.47 3.72 3.78
N PHE A 2 -24.19 4.81 3.07
CA PHE A 2 -24.78 6.15 3.31
C PHE A 2 -25.67 6.65 2.16
N GLY A 3 -26.00 5.80 1.17
CA GLY A 3 -26.82 6.13 0.00
C GLY A 3 -26.03 6.60 -1.23
N ASP A 4 -26.70 6.70 -2.37
CA ASP A 4 -26.08 6.86 -3.70
C ASP A 4 -25.31 8.17 -3.88
N ARG A 5 -25.82 9.28 -3.33
CA ARG A 5 -25.13 10.57 -3.38
C ARG A 5 -23.76 10.51 -2.69
N VAL A 6 -23.70 9.87 -1.51
CA VAL A 6 -22.44 9.70 -0.78
C VAL A 6 -21.52 8.74 -1.54
N ALA A 7 -22.07 7.65 -2.08
CA ALA A 7 -21.30 6.70 -2.88
C ALA A 7 -20.66 7.38 -4.09
N THR A 8 -21.42 8.18 -4.84
CA THR A 8 -20.92 8.93 -6.00
C THR A 8 -19.81 9.90 -5.61
N LEU A 9 -20.01 10.70 -4.55
CA LEU A 9 -18.98 11.64 -4.11
C LEU A 9 -17.73 10.94 -3.59
N THR A 10 -17.89 9.86 -2.84
CA THR A 10 -16.76 9.04 -2.38
C THR A 10 -15.99 8.46 -3.57
N LEU A 11 -16.68 7.94 -4.56
CA LEU A 11 -16.07 7.41 -5.76
C LEU A 11 -15.28 8.47 -6.52
N VAL A 12 -15.86 9.66 -6.73
CA VAL A 12 -15.17 10.80 -7.36
C VAL A 12 -13.93 11.20 -6.57
N ILE A 13 -14.01 11.26 -5.23
CA ILE A 13 -12.87 11.57 -4.38
C ILE A 13 -11.78 10.48 -4.52
N LEU A 14 -12.13 9.20 -4.39
CA LEU A 14 -11.19 8.08 -4.51
C LEU A 14 -10.50 8.04 -5.88
N THR A 15 -11.26 8.27 -6.95
CA THR A 15 -10.70 8.26 -8.32
C THR A 15 -9.90 9.51 -8.64
N THR A 16 -10.01 10.57 -7.87
CA THR A 16 -9.22 11.80 -8.06
C THR A 16 -7.92 11.76 -7.23
N ILE A 17 -7.88 11.04 -6.11
CA ILE A 17 -6.69 10.95 -5.26
C ILE A 17 -5.61 10.11 -5.95
N PRO A 18 -4.42 10.68 -6.26
CA PRO A 18 -3.41 10.02 -7.12
C PRO A 18 -2.91 8.68 -6.58
N ILE A 19 -2.66 8.58 -5.28
CA ILE A 19 -2.07 7.38 -4.70
C ILE A 19 -2.98 6.15 -4.84
N PHE A 20 -4.31 6.33 -4.77
CA PHE A 20 -5.23 5.21 -4.93
C PHE A 20 -5.28 4.70 -6.37
N GLN A 21 -5.08 5.58 -7.35
CA GLN A 21 -5.04 5.19 -8.76
C GLN A 21 -3.69 4.59 -9.16
N ILE A 22 -2.59 5.23 -8.75
CA ILE A 22 -1.24 4.83 -9.17
C ILE A 22 -0.78 3.63 -8.34
N ALA A 23 -0.66 3.78 -7.02
CA ALA A 23 -0.06 2.76 -6.18
C ALA A 23 -0.95 1.52 -6.03
N PHE A 24 -2.28 1.69 -5.99
CA PHE A 24 -3.21 0.59 -5.75
C PHE A 24 -4.04 0.20 -6.99
N GLY A 25 -3.87 0.89 -8.09
CA GLY A 25 -4.57 0.61 -9.35
C GLY A 25 -3.65 0.17 -10.48
N ILE A 26 -2.51 0.84 -10.66
CA ILE A 26 -1.61 0.65 -11.81
C ILE A 26 -0.38 -0.18 -11.45
N LEU A 27 0.30 0.17 -10.34
CA LEU A 27 1.51 -0.55 -9.93
C LEU A 27 1.14 -1.93 -9.38
N THR A 28 1.90 -2.95 -9.79
CA THR A 28 1.71 -4.33 -9.32
C THR A 28 2.32 -4.49 -7.91
N LEU A 29 1.60 -4.01 -6.91
CA LEU A 29 2.00 -4.07 -5.51
C LEU A 29 1.14 -5.08 -4.74
N PRO A 30 1.64 -5.68 -3.65
CA PRO A 30 0.84 -6.49 -2.74
C PRO A 30 -0.39 -5.77 -2.19
N ASP A 31 -0.33 -4.43 -2.14
CA ASP A 31 -1.40 -3.54 -1.72
C ASP A 31 -2.65 -3.64 -2.61
N ASN A 32 -2.52 -4.02 -3.88
CA ASN A 32 -3.65 -4.19 -4.79
C ASN A 32 -4.57 -5.33 -4.32
N ALA A 33 -4.00 -6.49 -4.00
CA ALA A 33 -4.74 -7.62 -3.45
C ALA A 33 -5.34 -7.30 -2.07
N LEU A 34 -4.54 -6.63 -1.21
CA LEU A 34 -5.01 -6.14 0.09
C LEU A 34 -6.28 -5.29 -0.08
N MET A 35 -6.22 -4.24 -0.91
CA MET A 35 -7.30 -3.27 -1.07
C MET A 35 -8.53 -3.86 -1.77
N PHE A 36 -8.34 -4.79 -2.70
CA PHE A 36 -9.42 -5.51 -3.36
C PHE A 36 -10.26 -6.29 -2.34
N PHE A 37 -9.63 -7.18 -1.57
CA PHE A 37 -10.34 -7.98 -0.56
C PHE A 37 -10.85 -7.14 0.61
N TRP A 38 -10.15 -6.08 0.98
CA TRP A 38 -10.58 -5.09 1.96
C TRP A 38 -11.90 -4.44 1.55
N SER A 39 -11.99 -3.99 0.30
CA SER A 39 -13.19 -3.32 -0.24
C SER A 39 -14.40 -4.26 -0.25
N ILE A 40 -14.21 -5.52 -0.70
CA ILE A 40 -15.26 -6.53 -0.69
C ILE A 40 -15.68 -6.85 0.75
N CYS A 41 -14.72 -6.93 1.68
CA CYS A 41 -14.99 -7.16 3.09
C CYS A 41 -15.84 -6.03 3.69
N LEU A 42 -15.49 -4.77 3.44
CA LEU A 42 -16.29 -3.62 3.90
C LEU A 42 -17.70 -3.60 3.31
N TRP A 43 -17.83 -3.95 2.01
CA TRP A 43 -19.14 -4.08 1.38
C TRP A 43 -19.97 -5.18 2.04
N LEU A 44 -19.37 -6.34 2.31
CA LEU A 44 -20.05 -7.45 2.98
C LEU A 44 -20.45 -7.08 4.41
N CYS A 45 -19.57 -6.40 5.17
CA CYS A 45 -19.87 -5.87 6.49
C CYS A 45 -21.03 -4.86 6.45
N ALA A 46 -21.07 -3.99 5.42
CA ALA A 46 -22.19 -3.06 5.27
C ALA A 46 -23.51 -3.81 5.06
N THR A 47 -23.54 -4.91 4.31
CA THR A 47 -24.75 -5.73 4.08
C THR A 47 -25.10 -6.62 5.27
N GLU A 48 -24.13 -6.96 6.12
CA GLU A 48 -24.36 -7.74 7.35
C GLU A 48 -24.94 -6.87 8.47
N PHE A 49 -24.25 -5.76 8.78
CA PHE A 49 -24.63 -4.92 9.90
C PHE A 49 -25.74 -3.90 9.58
N PHE A 50 -25.87 -3.51 8.32
CA PHE A 50 -26.81 -2.49 7.87
C PHE A 50 -27.58 -2.97 6.62
N PRO A 51 -28.33 -4.07 6.73
CA PRO A 51 -29.08 -4.59 5.59
C PRO A 51 -30.07 -3.53 5.08
N SER A 52 -30.22 -3.47 3.76
CA SER A 52 -31.18 -2.61 3.06
C SER A 52 -31.95 -3.47 2.06
N GLY A 53 -33.27 -3.31 1.99
CA GLY A 53 -34.15 -4.03 1.06
C GLY A 53 -35.55 -3.46 1.11
N GLU A 54 -36.37 -3.73 0.09
CA GLU A 54 -37.73 -3.23 -0.01
C GLU A 54 -38.63 -3.65 1.18
N SER A 55 -38.29 -4.77 1.84
CA SER A 55 -39.02 -5.28 3.02
C SER A 55 -38.32 -4.98 4.34
N TYR A 56 -37.18 -4.32 4.35
CA TYR A 56 -36.41 -4.01 5.54
C TYR A 56 -36.17 -2.51 5.65
N ASP A 57 -36.92 -1.87 6.50
CA ASP A 57 -36.64 -0.48 6.92
C ASP A 57 -35.92 -0.50 8.27
N PRO A 58 -34.61 -0.20 8.29
CA PRO A 58 -33.83 -0.24 9.51
C PRO A 58 -34.29 0.79 10.55
N ILE A 59 -35.12 1.76 10.18
CA ILE A 59 -35.71 2.77 11.08
C ILE A 59 -36.87 2.19 11.84
N TYR A 60 -37.68 1.34 11.20
CA TYR A 60 -38.84 0.71 11.83
C TYR A 60 -38.55 -0.67 12.41
N ASP A 61 -37.42 -1.30 12.03
CA ASP A 61 -37.09 -2.62 12.55
C ASP A 61 -36.37 -2.55 13.90
N THR A 62 -37.15 -2.67 14.96
CA THR A 62 -36.65 -2.69 16.36
C THR A 62 -36.09 -4.06 16.77
N ARG A 63 -36.10 -5.07 15.89
CA ARG A 63 -35.59 -6.39 16.21
C ARG A 63 -34.11 -6.35 16.55
N PRO A 64 -33.65 -7.18 17.51
CA PRO A 64 -32.24 -7.28 17.83
C PRO A 64 -31.48 -7.81 16.62
N TYR A 65 -30.27 -7.28 16.39
CA TYR A 65 -29.38 -7.78 15.37
C TYR A 65 -29.13 -9.28 15.55
N ARG A 66 -29.21 -10.04 14.46
CA ARG A 66 -28.91 -11.47 14.43
C ARG A 66 -27.78 -11.72 13.43
N PRO A 67 -26.64 -12.26 13.89
CA PRO A 67 -25.52 -12.60 13.03
C PRO A 67 -25.91 -13.61 11.94
N THR A 68 -25.40 -13.43 10.72
CA THR A 68 -25.67 -14.31 9.58
C THR A 68 -24.36 -14.96 9.06
N TYR A 69 -24.51 -15.88 8.11
CA TYR A 69 -23.38 -16.55 7.44
C TYR A 69 -22.40 -15.58 6.77
N LYS A 70 -22.81 -14.34 6.52
CA LYS A 70 -21.94 -13.31 5.94
C LYS A 70 -20.73 -13.02 6.83
N LEU A 71 -20.88 -13.15 8.17
CA LEU A 71 -19.73 -13.02 9.09
C LEU A 71 -18.65 -14.09 8.81
N ALA A 72 -19.05 -15.31 8.47
CA ALA A 72 -18.09 -16.34 8.08
C ALA A 72 -17.29 -15.93 6.83
N LEU A 73 -17.96 -15.38 5.83
CA LEU A 73 -17.30 -14.85 4.62
C LEU A 73 -16.42 -13.62 4.91
N VAL A 74 -16.79 -12.78 5.88
CA VAL A 74 -15.94 -11.68 6.35
C VAL A 74 -14.60 -12.23 6.86
N GLY A 75 -14.60 -13.32 7.65
CA GLY A 75 -13.37 -13.94 8.12
C GLY A 75 -12.47 -14.44 6.97
N LEU A 76 -13.07 -15.08 5.95
CA LEU A 76 -12.36 -15.48 4.74
C LEU A 76 -11.72 -14.26 4.02
N LEU A 77 -12.47 -13.19 3.83
CA LEU A 77 -12.00 -11.99 3.13
C LEU A 77 -10.90 -11.26 3.90
N VAL A 78 -10.96 -11.23 5.23
CA VAL A 78 -9.87 -10.73 6.08
C VAL A 78 -8.61 -11.59 5.88
N GLY A 79 -8.76 -12.93 5.80
CA GLY A 79 -7.65 -13.84 5.53
C GLY A 79 -7.03 -13.64 4.14
N LEU A 80 -7.85 -13.48 3.11
CA LEU A 80 -7.37 -13.17 1.75
C LEU A 80 -6.71 -11.78 1.67
N SER A 81 -7.24 -10.80 2.39
CA SER A 81 -6.62 -9.49 2.53
C SER A 81 -5.24 -9.58 3.20
N PHE A 82 -5.11 -10.42 4.25
CA PHE A 82 -3.85 -10.70 4.92
C PHE A 82 -2.82 -11.38 4.00
N LEU A 83 -3.25 -12.29 3.12
CA LEU A 83 -2.37 -12.90 2.13
C LEU A 83 -1.80 -11.88 1.14
N GLY A 84 -2.58 -10.86 0.79
CA GLY A 84 -2.07 -9.75 0.00
C GLY A 84 -0.99 -8.97 0.77
N LYS A 85 -1.28 -8.64 2.03
CA LYS A 85 -0.34 -7.96 2.94
C LYS A 85 -0.77 -8.15 4.39
N TYR A 86 0.17 -8.31 5.32
CA TYR A 86 -0.12 -8.53 6.75
C TYR A 86 -1.02 -7.45 7.38
N HIS A 87 -1.10 -6.27 6.76
CA HIS A 87 -2.04 -5.21 7.14
C HIS A 87 -3.51 -5.65 7.11
N GLY A 88 -3.85 -6.71 6.36
CA GLY A 88 -5.19 -7.28 6.36
C GLY A 88 -5.68 -7.73 7.74
N ALA A 89 -4.76 -8.11 8.66
CA ALA A 89 -5.11 -8.38 10.04
C ALA A 89 -5.71 -7.16 10.76
N LEU A 90 -5.26 -5.94 10.42
CA LEU A 90 -5.74 -4.71 11.03
C LEU A 90 -7.21 -4.43 10.67
N LEU A 91 -7.67 -4.88 9.50
CA LEU A 91 -9.10 -4.86 9.16
C LEU A 91 -9.89 -5.72 10.13
N GLY A 92 -9.45 -6.97 10.37
CA GLY A 92 -10.08 -7.86 11.34
C GLY A 92 -10.11 -7.27 12.75
N CYS A 93 -8.98 -6.70 13.20
CA CYS A 93 -8.91 -6.00 14.49
C CYS A 93 -9.91 -4.82 14.56
N GLY A 94 -10.02 -4.03 13.50
CA GLY A 94 -10.98 -2.93 13.42
C GLY A 94 -12.44 -3.40 13.48
N LEU A 95 -12.77 -4.52 12.82
CA LEU A 95 -14.11 -5.11 12.88
C LEU A 95 -14.44 -5.67 14.27
N VAL A 96 -13.49 -6.33 14.92
CA VAL A 96 -13.63 -6.77 16.32
C VAL A 96 -13.83 -5.57 17.24
N LEU A 97 -13.03 -4.51 17.07
CA LEU A 97 -13.15 -3.27 17.83
C LEU A 97 -14.54 -2.64 17.66
N PHE A 98 -15.07 -2.58 16.43
CA PHE A 98 -16.43 -2.12 16.16
C PHE A 98 -17.46 -2.93 16.93
N CYS A 99 -17.41 -4.26 16.88
CA CYS A 99 -18.33 -5.12 17.60
C CYS A 99 -18.18 -4.98 19.13
N LEU A 100 -16.98 -4.78 19.66
CA LEU A 100 -16.75 -4.57 21.10
C LEU A 100 -17.37 -3.26 21.59
N ILE A 101 -17.23 -2.18 20.83
CA ILE A 101 -17.70 -0.86 21.20
C ILE A 101 -19.22 -0.75 21.02
N SER A 102 -19.77 -1.36 19.96
CA SER A 102 -21.20 -1.28 19.65
C SER A 102 -22.01 -2.26 20.49
N ASN A 103 -22.84 -1.73 21.38
CA ASN A 103 -23.75 -2.58 22.17
C ASN A 103 -24.73 -3.34 21.28
N ARG A 104 -25.13 -2.79 20.13
CA ARG A 104 -26.07 -3.42 19.18
C ARG A 104 -25.44 -4.64 18.48
N TYR A 105 -24.15 -4.58 18.13
CA TYR A 105 -23.49 -5.61 17.33
C TYR A 105 -22.53 -6.50 18.13
N ARG A 106 -22.41 -6.31 19.44
CA ARG A 106 -21.54 -7.10 20.31
C ARG A 106 -21.85 -8.61 20.28
N CYS A 107 -23.12 -8.98 20.09
CA CYS A 107 -23.53 -10.38 19.98
C CYS A 107 -22.92 -11.10 18.78
N ALA A 108 -22.47 -10.37 17.76
CA ALA A 108 -21.74 -10.96 16.63
C ALA A 108 -20.52 -11.76 17.12
N LEU A 109 -19.77 -11.24 18.09
CA LEU A 109 -18.53 -11.86 18.59
C LEU A 109 -18.76 -13.24 19.21
N PHE A 110 -19.95 -13.50 19.73
CA PHE A 110 -20.31 -14.75 20.40
C PHE A 110 -21.15 -15.68 19.53
N SER A 111 -21.24 -15.39 18.22
CA SER A 111 -22.03 -16.18 17.28
C SER A 111 -21.21 -17.36 16.73
N ILE A 112 -21.94 -18.43 16.34
CA ILE A 112 -21.32 -19.55 15.61
C ILE A 112 -20.67 -19.06 14.30
N TRP A 113 -21.23 -18.04 13.64
CA TRP A 113 -20.71 -17.49 12.40
C TRP A 113 -19.35 -16.81 12.58
N THR A 114 -19.10 -16.23 13.75
CA THR A 114 -17.77 -15.68 14.08
C THR A 114 -16.76 -16.77 14.34
N LEU A 115 -17.16 -17.89 14.98
CA LEU A 115 -16.29 -19.05 15.08
C LEU A 115 -15.91 -19.59 13.70
N VAL A 116 -16.88 -19.74 12.80
CA VAL A 116 -16.64 -20.13 11.39
C VAL A 116 -15.76 -19.10 10.67
N ALA A 117 -15.95 -17.79 10.93
CA ALA A 117 -15.09 -16.74 10.38
C ALA A 117 -13.62 -16.92 10.80
N VAL A 118 -13.36 -17.24 12.07
CA VAL A 118 -11.99 -17.50 12.56
C VAL A 118 -11.40 -18.74 11.87
N VAL A 119 -12.18 -19.80 11.72
CA VAL A 119 -11.72 -21.01 11.02
C VAL A 119 -11.39 -20.70 9.55
N LEU A 120 -12.26 -20.01 8.84
CA LEU A 120 -12.02 -19.64 7.44
C LEU A 120 -10.83 -18.67 7.30
N PHE A 121 -10.65 -17.75 8.24
CA PHE A 121 -9.45 -16.90 8.31
C PHE A 121 -8.19 -17.75 8.45
N LEU A 122 -8.16 -18.69 9.40
CA LEU A 122 -7.01 -19.57 9.62
C LEU A 122 -6.72 -20.46 8.42
N ILE A 123 -7.76 -20.99 7.76
CA ILE A 123 -7.62 -21.73 6.49
C ILE A 123 -6.99 -20.84 5.41
N ALA A 124 -7.48 -19.62 5.25
CA ALA A 124 -6.95 -18.70 4.24
C ALA A 124 -5.47 -18.39 4.47
N ILE A 125 -5.06 -18.14 5.71
CA ILE A 125 -3.66 -17.79 6.04
C ILE A 125 -2.75 -19.01 6.24
N SER A 126 -3.29 -20.23 6.21
CA SER A 126 -2.54 -21.46 6.45
C SER A 126 -1.28 -21.63 5.59
N PRO A 127 -1.23 -21.24 4.30
CA PRO A 127 0.00 -21.32 3.51
C PRO A 127 1.14 -20.48 4.10
N VAL A 128 0.82 -19.27 4.61
CA VAL A 128 1.81 -18.39 5.25
C VAL A 128 2.28 -18.99 6.58
N LEU A 129 1.36 -19.55 7.39
CA LEU A 129 1.72 -20.18 8.67
C LEU A 129 2.57 -21.42 8.44
N TYR A 130 2.20 -22.27 7.47
CA TYR A 130 2.95 -23.46 7.11
C TYR A 130 4.37 -23.12 6.63
N TRP A 131 4.50 -22.15 5.72
CA TRP A 131 5.80 -21.71 5.23
C TRP A 131 6.67 -21.17 6.37
N ASN A 132 6.13 -20.32 7.23
CA ASN A 132 6.87 -19.76 8.38
C ASN A 132 7.29 -20.81 9.38
N SER A 133 6.48 -21.85 9.63
CA SER A 133 6.83 -22.95 10.55
C SER A 133 8.05 -23.74 10.05
N GLN A 134 8.29 -23.77 8.75
CA GLN A 134 9.45 -24.45 8.15
C GLN A 134 10.68 -23.53 8.00
N HIS A 135 10.49 -22.19 8.12
CA HIS A 135 11.55 -21.20 7.91
C HIS A 135 11.76 -20.34 9.16
N GLU A 136 11.70 -20.94 10.36
CA GLU A 136 11.99 -20.31 11.65
C GLU A 136 11.22 -19.01 11.91
N TRP A 137 10.01 -18.87 11.39
CA TRP A 137 9.17 -17.69 11.50
C TRP A 137 9.79 -16.41 10.91
N THR A 138 10.66 -16.54 9.93
CA THR A 138 11.48 -15.46 9.39
C THR A 138 10.66 -14.26 8.95
N SER A 139 9.53 -14.47 8.25
CA SER A 139 8.75 -13.32 7.77
C SER A 139 8.07 -12.56 8.91
N PHE A 140 7.63 -13.24 9.96
CA PHE A 140 7.09 -12.58 11.17
C PHE A 140 8.20 -11.89 11.96
N ARG A 141 9.36 -12.52 12.13
CA ARG A 141 10.54 -11.91 12.77
C ARG A 141 10.99 -10.65 12.03
N PHE A 142 11.03 -10.70 10.71
CA PHE A 142 11.36 -9.54 9.87
C PHE A 142 10.37 -8.37 10.07
N GLN A 143 9.06 -8.65 10.07
CA GLN A 143 8.05 -7.60 10.27
C GLN A 143 8.04 -7.07 11.70
N SER A 144 8.18 -7.93 12.71
CA SER A 144 8.26 -7.50 14.11
C SER A 144 9.51 -6.69 14.40
N GLY A 145 10.67 -7.08 13.84
CA GLY A 145 11.91 -6.32 13.98
C GLY A 145 11.79 -4.90 13.40
N ARG A 146 11.04 -4.72 12.31
CA ARG A 146 10.75 -3.40 11.75
C ARG A 146 9.74 -2.59 12.57
N ALA A 147 8.90 -3.25 13.36
CA ALA A 147 7.91 -2.59 14.21
C ALA A 147 8.49 -2.17 15.57
N VAL A 148 9.62 -2.76 16.00
CA VAL A 148 10.28 -2.39 17.25
C VAL A 148 11.19 -1.18 17.03
N PRO A 149 10.92 -0.05 17.70
CA PRO A 149 11.74 1.14 17.54
C PRO A 149 13.16 0.92 18.08
N SER A 150 14.16 1.14 17.26
CA SER A 150 15.58 1.16 17.68
C SER A 150 16.07 2.56 18.08
N VAL A 151 15.26 3.59 17.86
CA VAL A 151 15.61 5.02 18.01
C VAL A 151 14.55 5.72 18.86
N GLY A 152 14.95 6.76 19.59
CA GLY A 152 14.02 7.60 20.37
C GLY A 152 12.99 8.31 19.50
N TYR A 153 11.85 8.67 20.11
CA TYR A 153 10.77 9.39 19.44
C TYR A 153 11.20 10.79 18.96
N ASN A 154 10.92 11.12 17.71
CA ASN A 154 11.28 12.40 17.10
C ASN A 154 10.03 13.09 16.53
N LEU A 155 9.73 14.28 17.05
CA LEU A 155 8.57 15.08 16.62
C LEU A 155 8.70 15.60 15.18
N GLU A 156 9.92 15.87 14.72
CA GLU A 156 10.15 16.28 13.33
C GLU A 156 9.77 15.17 12.36
N ARG A 157 10.19 13.92 12.65
CA ARG A 157 9.80 12.75 11.85
C ARG A 157 8.29 12.55 11.85
N LEU A 158 7.63 12.75 12.99
CA LEU A 158 6.17 12.70 13.08
C LEU A 158 5.53 13.73 12.15
N LEU A 159 5.98 14.99 12.23
CA LEU A 159 5.46 16.07 11.37
C LEU A 159 5.69 15.77 9.88
N VAL A 160 6.88 15.29 9.52
CA VAL A 160 7.18 14.85 8.14
C VAL A 160 6.23 13.74 7.71
N THR A 161 5.99 12.73 8.56
CA THR A 161 5.05 11.63 8.25
C THR A 161 3.64 12.14 8.01
N ILE A 162 3.14 13.09 8.82
CA ILE A 162 1.83 13.71 8.63
C ILE A 162 1.78 14.49 7.31
N LEU A 163 2.77 15.33 7.05
CA LEU A 163 2.82 16.17 5.84
C LEU A 163 2.94 15.32 4.58
N VAL A 164 3.77 14.29 4.61
CA VAL A 164 3.92 13.32 3.51
C VAL A 164 2.62 12.56 3.28
N GLY A 165 1.95 12.10 4.34
CA GLY A 165 0.65 11.44 4.25
C GLY A 165 -0.42 12.34 3.62
N ILE A 166 -0.47 13.62 4.01
CA ILE A 166 -1.34 14.64 3.39
C ILE A 166 -0.96 14.87 1.92
N GLY A 167 0.35 14.97 1.63
CA GLY A 167 0.88 15.18 0.28
C GLY A 167 0.48 14.07 -0.70
N TYR A 168 0.63 12.79 -0.31
CA TYR A 168 0.25 11.63 -1.14
C TYR A 168 -1.26 11.55 -1.41
N LEU A 169 -2.09 12.00 -0.45
CA LEU A 169 -3.53 12.12 -0.66
C LEU A 169 -3.89 13.34 -1.51
N PHE A 170 -2.95 14.19 -1.81
CA PHE A 170 -3.07 15.55 -2.30
C PHE A 170 -3.72 16.48 -1.25
N PRO A 171 -3.13 17.66 -0.97
CA PRO A 171 -3.55 18.50 0.17
C PRO A 171 -5.03 18.86 0.20
N THR A 172 -5.66 19.05 -0.99
CA THR A 172 -7.09 19.39 -1.08
C THR A 172 -8.02 18.27 -0.62
N PHE A 173 -7.53 17.03 -0.54
CA PHE A 173 -8.23 15.87 0.02
C PHE A 173 -7.63 15.42 1.35
N GLY A 174 -6.31 15.47 1.49
CA GLY A 174 -5.61 15.04 2.69
C GLY A 174 -6.07 15.80 3.94
N PHE A 175 -6.06 17.13 3.92
CA PHE A 175 -6.57 17.93 5.04
C PHE A 175 -8.05 17.64 5.36
N PRO A 176 -8.99 17.63 4.40
CA PRO A 176 -10.37 17.25 4.66
C PRO A 176 -10.56 15.85 5.22
N ILE A 177 -9.80 14.84 4.79
CA ILE A 177 -9.88 13.47 5.33
C ILE A 177 -9.48 13.47 6.81
N TRP A 178 -8.34 14.09 7.17
CA TRP A 178 -7.91 14.23 8.54
C TRP A 178 -8.97 14.96 9.38
N TRP A 179 -9.38 16.13 8.92
CA TRP A 179 -10.38 16.94 9.62
C TRP A 179 -11.70 16.20 9.85
N THR A 180 -12.22 15.55 8.80
CA THR A 180 -13.50 14.84 8.89
C THR A 180 -13.39 13.64 9.84
N SER A 181 -12.28 12.91 9.80
CA SER A 181 -12.06 11.76 10.69
C SER A 181 -12.00 12.19 12.15
N PHE A 182 -11.21 13.23 12.47
CA PHE A 182 -11.14 13.79 13.82
C PHE A 182 -12.48 14.32 14.29
N ARG A 183 -13.17 15.05 13.44
CA ARG A 183 -14.47 15.61 13.78
C ARG A 183 -15.50 14.50 14.04
N THR A 184 -15.56 13.48 13.20
CA THR A 184 -16.48 12.36 13.38
C THR A 184 -16.15 11.59 14.65
N PHE A 185 -14.87 11.37 14.95
CA PHE A 185 -14.44 10.77 16.20
C PHE A 185 -14.84 11.63 17.42
N TRP A 186 -14.63 12.95 17.36
CA TRP A 186 -15.00 13.89 18.41
C TRP A 186 -16.51 13.93 18.64
N GLU A 187 -17.32 13.93 17.58
CA GLU A 187 -18.79 13.87 17.64
C GLU A 187 -19.27 12.55 18.25
N TRP A 188 -18.51 11.45 18.10
CA TRP A 188 -18.83 10.14 18.67
C TRP A 188 -18.53 10.05 20.17
N LEU A 189 -17.59 10.81 20.73
CA LEU A 189 -17.21 10.72 22.14
C LEU A 189 -18.38 11.05 23.07
N PRO A 190 -18.54 10.30 24.19
CA PRO A 190 -19.70 10.44 25.09
C PRO A 190 -19.82 11.82 25.73
N PHE A 191 -18.71 12.54 25.87
CA PHE A 191 -18.70 13.90 26.43
C PHE A 191 -19.43 14.93 25.56
N ASN A 192 -19.62 14.66 24.28
CA ASN A 192 -20.28 15.53 23.31
C ASN A 192 -21.76 15.16 23.04
N LYS A 193 -22.26 14.11 23.68
CA LYS A 193 -23.68 13.70 23.54
C LYS A 193 -24.70 14.73 24.06
N SER A 194 -24.25 15.83 24.66
CA SER A 194 -25.11 16.93 25.10
C SER A 194 -25.81 17.72 23.98
N GLN A 195 -25.47 17.43 22.72
CA GLN A 195 -26.12 17.99 21.52
C GLN A 195 -27.05 16.99 20.80
N THR A 196 -27.55 15.97 21.46
CA THR A 196 -28.84 15.39 21.03
C THR A 196 -29.83 16.53 20.97
N PRO A 197 -30.60 16.72 19.90
CA PRO A 197 -31.51 17.83 19.81
C PRO A 197 -32.63 17.68 20.87
N SER A 198 -32.36 18.09 22.08
CA SER A 198 -33.38 18.37 23.08
C SER A 198 -34.36 19.47 22.60
N ASN A 199 -34.00 20.12 21.50
CA ASN A 199 -34.83 21.09 20.80
C ASN A 199 -36.15 20.50 20.24
N TYR A 200 -36.25 19.17 20.08
CA TYR A 200 -37.54 18.54 19.72
C TYR A 200 -38.52 18.45 20.89
N ALA A 201 -38.02 18.50 22.13
CA ALA A 201 -38.92 18.49 23.32
C ALA A 201 -39.72 19.77 23.53
N HIS A 202 -39.35 20.87 22.86
CA HIS A 202 -40.04 22.15 22.96
C HIS A 202 -40.99 22.46 21.80
N THR A 203 -41.02 21.63 20.75
CA THR A 203 -42.05 21.77 19.69
C THR A 203 -43.30 20.97 20.10
N LYS A 204 -44.30 21.67 20.61
CA LYS A 204 -45.54 21.15 21.18
C LYS A 204 -46.42 20.26 20.27
N ASN A 205 -46.00 19.93 19.04
CA ASN A 205 -46.83 19.24 18.04
C ASN A 205 -46.10 18.12 17.25
N ILE A 206 -45.01 17.52 17.78
CA ILE A 206 -44.39 16.38 17.12
C ILE A 206 -44.89 15.10 17.78
N GLU A 207 -45.44 14.18 16.99
CA GLU A 207 -45.88 12.87 17.47
C GLU A 207 -44.70 12.09 18.09
N PRO A 208 -44.91 11.37 19.20
CA PRO A 208 -43.87 10.58 19.87
C PRO A 208 -43.21 9.58 18.94
N GLU A 209 -43.94 9.06 17.97
CA GLU A 209 -43.46 8.14 16.95
C GLU A 209 -42.40 8.79 16.02
N ALA A 210 -42.61 10.03 15.59
CA ALA A 210 -41.66 10.77 14.75
C ALA A 210 -40.37 11.08 15.52
N ILE A 211 -40.42 11.31 16.83
CA ILE A 211 -39.24 11.49 17.68
C ILE A 211 -38.45 10.20 17.76
N MET A 212 -39.10 9.07 17.97
CA MET A 212 -38.48 7.75 18.05
C MET A 212 -37.82 7.38 16.73
N ILE A 213 -38.45 7.61 15.58
CA ILE A 213 -37.92 7.37 14.24
C ILE A 213 -36.66 8.19 14.00
N ASN A 214 -36.67 9.49 14.35
CA ASN A 214 -35.48 10.33 14.17
C ASN A 214 -34.32 9.90 15.07
N GLN A 215 -34.57 9.41 16.28
CA GLN A 215 -33.54 8.88 17.16
C GLN A 215 -32.92 7.60 16.57
N LEU A 216 -33.73 6.64 16.08
CA LEU A 216 -33.28 5.42 15.47
C LEU A 216 -32.45 5.68 14.20
N ALA A 217 -32.90 6.61 13.36
CA ALA A 217 -32.16 7.04 12.17
C ALA A 217 -30.80 7.65 12.54
N HIS A 218 -30.75 8.49 13.56
CA HIS A 218 -29.52 9.08 14.07
C HIS A 218 -28.56 8.01 14.60
N ASP A 219 -29.05 7.08 15.45
CA ASP A 219 -28.25 6.01 16.01
C ASP A 219 -27.67 5.11 14.92
N LEU A 220 -28.43 4.82 13.87
CA LEU A 220 -27.96 4.04 12.72
C LEU A 220 -26.80 4.74 11.99
N VAL A 221 -26.89 6.05 11.76
CA VAL A 221 -25.80 6.83 11.15
C VAL A 221 -24.56 6.81 12.05
N VAL A 222 -24.74 6.95 13.36
CA VAL A 222 -23.63 6.87 14.33
C VAL A 222 -22.94 5.51 14.26
N GLN A 223 -23.69 4.39 14.16
CA GLN A 223 -23.11 3.05 14.04
C GLN A 223 -22.36 2.85 12.71
N LYS A 224 -22.88 3.38 11.59
CA LYS A 224 -22.19 3.35 10.29
C LYS A 224 -20.86 4.11 10.34
N ARG A 225 -20.85 5.30 10.96
CA ARG A 225 -19.61 6.08 11.16
C ARG A 225 -18.65 5.37 12.08
N LEU A 226 -19.15 4.74 13.17
CA LEU A 226 -18.32 3.97 14.09
C LEU A 226 -17.62 2.80 13.38
N LEU A 227 -18.30 2.06 12.50
CA LEU A 227 -17.68 1.01 11.70
C LEU A 227 -16.48 1.56 10.93
N ILE A 228 -16.67 2.66 10.19
CA ILE A 228 -15.59 3.26 9.40
C ILE A 228 -14.47 3.79 10.28
N LEU A 229 -14.79 4.43 11.42
CA LEU A 229 -13.78 4.89 12.38
C LEU A 229 -12.92 3.72 12.89
N CYS A 230 -13.55 2.60 13.28
CA CYS A 230 -12.85 1.44 13.82
C CYS A 230 -11.91 0.76 12.82
N VAL A 231 -12.28 0.70 11.54
CA VAL A 231 -11.44 0.07 10.51
C VAL A 231 -10.43 1.03 9.88
N SER A 232 -10.52 2.32 10.13
CA SER A 232 -9.69 3.34 9.49
C SER A 232 -8.73 4.04 10.45
N MET A 233 -9.26 4.63 11.54
CA MET A 233 -8.46 5.47 12.43
C MET A 233 -7.30 4.75 13.11
N PRO A 234 -7.46 3.54 13.68
CA PRO A 234 -6.34 2.85 14.31
C PRO A 234 -5.15 2.64 13.37
N ILE A 235 -5.43 2.47 12.07
CA ILE A 235 -4.42 2.22 11.06
C ILE A 235 -3.66 3.50 10.74
N PHE A 236 -4.34 4.53 10.26
CA PHE A 236 -3.60 5.72 9.85
C PHE A 236 -3.03 6.51 11.03
N PHE A 237 -3.69 6.52 12.20
CA PHE A 237 -3.12 7.09 13.41
C PHE A 237 -1.96 6.26 13.96
N GLY A 238 -2.12 4.94 14.01
CA GLY A 238 -1.10 4.03 14.50
C GLY A 238 0.19 4.16 13.69
N PHE A 239 0.11 4.07 12.37
CA PHE A 239 1.29 4.24 11.52
C PHE A 239 1.83 5.68 11.52
N THR A 240 0.97 6.69 11.59
CA THR A 240 1.45 8.07 11.72
C THR A 240 2.21 8.27 13.03
N PHE A 241 1.69 7.74 14.15
CA PHE A 241 2.39 7.78 15.43
C PHE A 241 3.73 7.02 15.38
N MET A 242 3.74 5.82 14.77
CA MET A 242 4.98 5.07 14.55
C MET A 242 6.00 5.86 13.70
N GLY A 243 5.54 6.77 12.85
CA GLY A 243 6.38 7.66 12.05
C GLY A 243 7.31 8.56 12.87
N GLY A 244 7.01 8.79 14.16
CA GLY A 244 7.93 9.47 15.08
C GLY A 244 9.13 8.60 15.51
N PHE A 245 9.04 7.28 15.37
CA PHE A 245 10.14 6.36 15.68
C PHE A 245 10.92 5.92 14.44
N ILE A 246 10.19 5.54 13.37
CA ILE A 246 10.77 4.94 12.17
C ILE A 246 10.20 5.61 10.93
N GLN A 247 10.91 5.49 9.81
CA GLN A 247 10.38 5.93 8.52
C GLN A 247 9.21 5.04 8.08
N ILE A 248 8.03 5.63 7.88
CA ILE A 248 6.83 4.94 7.43
C ILE A 248 6.67 5.13 5.92
N LEU A 249 6.49 4.01 5.21
CA LEU A 249 6.14 4.07 3.80
C LEU A 249 4.69 4.52 3.62
N PRO A 250 4.40 5.33 2.60
CA PRO A 250 3.04 5.84 2.33
C PRO A 250 1.97 4.75 2.25
N SER A 251 2.32 3.58 1.72
CA SER A 251 1.39 2.45 1.59
C SER A 251 0.94 1.83 2.92
N TRP A 252 1.60 2.15 4.05
CA TRP A 252 1.27 1.50 5.32
C TRP A 252 -0.02 2.06 5.95
N HIS A 253 -0.21 3.37 5.92
CA HIS A 253 -1.40 4.00 6.49
C HIS A 253 -2.52 4.28 5.47
N MET A 254 -2.26 4.09 4.16
CA MET A 254 -3.25 4.34 3.11
C MET A 254 -4.53 3.50 3.19
N PRO A 255 -4.54 2.22 3.61
CA PRO A 255 -5.81 1.50 3.81
C PRO A 255 -6.75 2.18 4.81
N GLY A 256 -6.19 2.79 5.86
CA GLY A 256 -6.96 3.59 6.81
C GLY A 256 -7.55 4.85 6.16
N PHE A 257 -6.76 5.57 5.38
CA PHE A 257 -7.25 6.74 4.65
C PHE A 257 -8.28 6.38 3.58
N PHE A 258 -8.14 5.23 2.92
CA PHE A 258 -9.15 4.72 2.00
C PHE A 258 -10.52 4.56 2.66
N GLY A 259 -10.59 3.91 3.83
CA GLY A 259 -11.81 3.82 4.59
C GLY A 259 -12.34 5.20 5.03
N ALA A 260 -11.46 6.11 5.46
CA ALA A 260 -11.83 7.45 5.89
C ALA A 260 -12.40 8.33 4.76
N THR A 261 -12.15 8.01 3.48
CA THR A 261 -12.79 8.72 2.35
C THR A 261 -14.31 8.57 2.34
N LEU A 262 -14.86 7.50 2.91
CA LEU A 262 -16.30 7.33 3.09
C LEU A 262 -16.91 8.40 4.02
N LEU A 263 -16.18 8.76 5.10
CA LEU A 263 -16.58 9.83 6.00
C LEU A 263 -16.50 11.20 5.30
N LEU A 264 -15.47 11.42 4.49
CA LEU A 264 -15.35 12.64 3.69
C LEU A 264 -16.46 12.74 2.65
N GLY A 265 -16.80 11.65 1.96
CA GLY A 265 -17.91 11.58 1.01
C GLY A 265 -19.26 11.90 1.66
N GLU A 266 -19.52 11.36 2.86
CA GLU A 266 -20.72 11.69 3.65
C GLU A 266 -20.74 13.17 4.01
N ARG A 267 -19.63 13.72 4.49
CA ARG A 267 -19.53 15.13 4.84
C ARG A 267 -19.71 16.05 3.63
N ALA A 268 -19.10 15.69 2.50
CA ALA A 268 -19.26 16.40 1.23
C ALA A 268 -20.72 16.39 0.77
N ALA A 269 -21.43 15.27 0.91
CA ALA A 269 -22.85 15.18 0.57
C ALA A 269 -23.71 16.10 1.44
N LEU A 270 -23.46 16.16 2.76
CA LEU A 270 -24.15 17.08 3.67
C LEU A 270 -23.88 18.55 3.32
N VAL A 271 -22.63 18.88 3.00
CA VAL A 271 -22.26 20.24 2.57
C VAL A 271 -22.87 20.58 1.21
N GLN A 272 -22.92 19.63 0.28
CA GLN A 272 -23.47 19.81 -1.07
C GLN A 272 -24.96 20.24 -1.03
N VAL A 273 -25.75 19.75 -0.08
CA VAL A 273 -27.14 20.15 0.10
C VAL A 273 -27.26 21.66 0.34
N LYS A 274 -26.36 22.20 1.19
CA LYS A 274 -26.38 23.62 1.57
C LYS A 274 -25.57 24.51 0.63
N ARG A 275 -24.49 23.98 0.05
CA ARG A 275 -23.50 24.73 -0.77
C ARG A 275 -23.05 23.91 -1.99
N PRO A 276 -23.95 23.63 -2.95
CA PRO A 276 -23.64 22.74 -4.08
C PRO A 276 -22.49 23.27 -4.98
N LYS A 277 -22.43 24.61 -5.17
CA LYS A 277 -21.34 25.25 -5.94
C LYS A 277 -19.97 25.05 -5.28
N PHE A 278 -19.90 25.07 -3.95
CA PHE A 278 -18.65 24.87 -3.22
C PHE A 278 -18.09 23.46 -3.47
N ILE A 279 -18.90 22.42 -3.30
CA ILE A 279 -18.44 21.01 -3.52
C ILE A 279 -18.05 20.82 -4.99
N ARG A 280 -18.86 21.30 -5.92
CA ARG A 280 -18.52 21.23 -7.35
C ARG A 280 -17.18 21.91 -7.63
N ASN A 281 -16.99 23.15 -7.18
CA ASN A 281 -15.77 23.92 -7.44
C ASN A 281 -14.55 23.31 -6.76
N TRP A 282 -14.71 22.75 -5.56
CA TRP A 282 -13.64 22.03 -4.87
C TRP A 282 -13.18 20.79 -5.64
N LEU A 283 -14.11 19.92 -6.07
CA LEU A 283 -13.78 18.72 -6.85
C LEU A 283 -13.21 19.07 -8.21
N TRP A 284 -13.81 19.99 -8.94
CA TRP A 284 -13.31 20.45 -10.22
C TRP A 284 -11.94 21.11 -10.10
N GLY A 285 -11.75 22.01 -9.14
CA GLY A 285 -10.47 22.67 -8.90
C GLY A 285 -9.38 21.69 -8.53
N SER A 286 -9.68 20.69 -7.67
CA SER A 286 -8.74 19.61 -7.35
C SER A 286 -8.37 18.79 -8.59
N GLY A 287 -9.37 18.37 -9.38
CA GLY A 287 -9.15 17.60 -10.60
C GLY A 287 -8.34 18.38 -11.65
N MET A 288 -8.63 19.67 -11.82
CA MET A 288 -7.91 20.55 -12.76
C MET A 288 -6.44 20.76 -12.41
N VAL A 289 -6.04 20.53 -11.16
CA VAL A 289 -4.63 20.56 -10.75
C VAL A 289 -4.02 19.14 -10.83
N ILE A 290 -4.72 18.15 -10.31
CA ILE A 290 -4.19 16.78 -10.19
C ILE A 290 -4.01 16.13 -11.56
N LEU A 291 -5.01 16.22 -12.45
CA LEU A 291 -4.94 15.53 -13.73
C LEU A 291 -3.81 16.05 -14.64
N PRO A 292 -3.57 17.37 -14.79
CA PRO A 292 -2.39 17.84 -15.50
C PRO A 292 -1.07 17.45 -14.84
N LEU A 293 -0.98 17.47 -13.50
CA LEU A 293 0.22 17.01 -12.79
C LEU A 293 0.51 15.54 -13.06
N LEU A 294 -0.51 14.68 -13.02
CA LEU A 294 -0.38 13.27 -13.38
C LEU A 294 0.05 13.10 -14.83
N LEU A 295 -0.58 13.82 -15.75
CA LEU A 295 -0.22 13.76 -17.16
C LEU A 295 1.24 14.21 -17.38
N ILE A 296 1.65 15.34 -16.81
CA ILE A 296 3.03 15.82 -16.87
C ILE A 296 4.00 14.80 -16.29
N SER A 297 3.66 14.17 -15.17
CA SER A 297 4.48 13.12 -14.55
C SER A 297 4.62 11.91 -15.47
N LEU A 298 3.54 11.44 -16.10
CA LEU A 298 3.57 10.32 -17.05
C LEU A 298 4.39 10.66 -18.30
N LEU A 299 4.23 11.88 -18.86
CA LEU A 299 5.03 12.36 -19.97
C LEU A 299 6.51 12.45 -19.59
N HIS A 300 6.79 12.86 -18.35
CA HIS A 300 8.16 12.90 -17.85
C HIS A 300 8.76 11.51 -17.66
N ILE A 301 8.04 10.56 -17.05
CA ILE A 301 8.50 9.18 -16.90
C ILE A 301 8.84 8.58 -18.27
N HIS A 302 7.96 8.78 -19.26
CA HIS A 302 8.10 8.16 -20.56
C HIS A 302 9.14 8.87 -21.45
N TRP A 303 9.10 10.20 -21.54
CA TRP A 303 9.93 10.97 -22.47
C TRP A 303 11.02 11.81 -21.82
N GLY A 304 11.00 12.02 -20.52
CA GLY A 304 11.98 12.84 -19.84
C GLY A 304 11.81 14.33 -20.08
N ILE A 305 10.57 14.83 -20.18
CA ILE A 305 10.30 16.25 -20.52
C ILE A 305 10.89 17.28 -19.53
N ALA A 306 11.23 16.88 -18.32
CA ALA A 306 11.90 17.72 -17.32
C ALA A 306 13.39 17.36 -17.14
N GLN A 307 13.91 16.40 -17.89
CA GLN A 307 15.29 15.92 -17.80
C GLN A 307 16.25 16.85 -18.53
N LYS A 308 17.31 17.31 -17.87
CA LYS A 308 18.36 18.13 -18.48
C LYS A 308 19.02 17.41 -19.64
N GLY A 309 19.22 18.14 -20.73
CA GLY A 309 19.87 17.64 -21.95
C GLY A 309 19.02 16.67 -22.77
N GLY A 310 17.81 16.33 -22.34
CA GLY A 310 16.92 15.46 -23.10
C GLY A 310 16.39 16.13 -24.39
N ASN A 311 16.24 15.35 -25.47
CA ASN A 311 15.80 15.84 -26.79
C ASN A 311 14.41 16.49 -26.79
N VAL A 312 13.58 16.14 -25.81
CA VAL A 312 12.21 16.66 -25.63
C VAL A 312 12.06 17.48 -24.36
N ALA A 313 13.17 17.91 -23.76
CA ALA A 313 13.18 18.66 -22.51
C ALA A 313 12.54 20.03 -22.68
N ILE A 314 11.54 20.34 -21.85
CA ILE A 314 10.89 21.65 -21.80
C ILE A 314 11.84 22.64 -21.12
N ALA A 315 12.10 23.78 -21.76
CA ALA A 315 13.00 24.82 -21.28
C ALA A 315 14.41 24.30 -20.87
N GLY A 316 14.93 23.28 -21.58
CA GLY A 316 16.24 22.67 -21.30
C GLY A 316 16.28 21.65 -20.16
N GLY A 317 15.16 21.42 -19.50
CA GLY A 317 15.04 20.48 -18.38
C GLY A 317 15.45 21.07 -17.04
N PHE A 318 14.98 20.46 -15.97
CA PHE A 318 15.17 20.92 -14.58
C PHE A 318 16.00 19.95 -13.75
N TRP A 319 15.89 18.61 -14.01
CA TRP A 319 16.52 17.56 -13.23
C TRP A 319 17.64 16.88 -13.98
N GLU A 320 18.74 16.64 -13.28
CA GLU A 320 19.75 15.70 -13.74
C GLU A 320 19.28 14.27 -13.50
N ALA A 321 19.72 13.34 -14.36
CA ALA A 321 19.28 11.96 -14.29
C ALA A 321 19.52 11.29 -12.93
N LYS A 322 20.63 11.62 -12.26
CA LYS A 322 20.98 11.09 -10.93
C LYS A 322 20.06 11.56 -9.81
N ASP A 323 19.44 12.74 -9.97
CA ASP A 323 18.60 13.38 -8.96
C ASP A 323 17.09 13.12 -9.22
N ASP A 324 16.78 12.43 -10.32
CA ASP A 324 15.42 12.19 -10.78
C ASP A 324 14.96 10.78 -10.40
N PRO A 325 14.08 10.63 -9.37
CA PRO A 325 13.61 9.31 -8.93
C PRO A 325 12.78 8.57 -9.99
N SER A 326 12.24 9.28 -10.99
CA SER A 326 11.46 8.65 -12.06
C SER A 326 12.31 7.79 -13.01
N THR A 327 13.65 7.92 -12.97
CA THR A 327 14.57 7.06 -13.73
C THR A 327 14.47 5.60 -13.31
N GLN A 328 14.06 5.30 -12.07
CA GLN A 328 13.85 3.94 -11.59
C GLN A 328 12.59 3.27 -12.17
N MET A 329 11.69 4.04 -12.81
CA MET A 329 10.46 3.55 -13.44
C MET A 329 10.63 3.32 -14.95
N ILE A 330 11.84 3.44 -15.49
CA ILE A 330 12.08 3.25 -16.92
C ILE A 330 11.97 1.77 -17.26
N ASP A 331 11.50 1.51 -18.48
CA ASP A 331 11.32 0.18 -19.00
C ASP A 331 12.64 -0.61 -19.03
N ILE A 332 12.62 -1.76 -18.37
CA ILE A 332 13.75 -2.69 -18.28
C ILE A 332 13.98 -3.46 -19.60
N GLU A 333 13.09 -3.34 -20.57
CA GLU A 333 13.22 -3.95 -21.89
C GLU A 333 14.51 -3.52 -22.58
N GLN A 334 14.95 -2.26 -22.41
CA GLN A 334 16.22 -1.79 -22.95
C GLN A 334 17.42 -2.59 -22.45
N LEU A 335 17.39 -3.05 -21.18
CA LEU A 335 18.44 -3.91 -20.63
C LEU A 335 18.44 -5.27 -21.33
N ARG A 336 17.27 -5.87 -21.58
CA ARG A 336 17.11 -7.13 -22.30
C ARG A 336 17.62 -7.01 -23.74
N GLN A 337 17.20 -5.97 -24.45
CA GLN A 337 17.61 -5.72 -25.83
C GLN A 337 19.12 -5.54 -25.95
N ALA A 338 19.77 -4.86 -25.01
CA ALA A 338 21.22 -4.71 -25.01
C ALA A 338 21.96 -6.05 -24.97
N PHE A 339 21.45 -7.05 -24.25
CA PHE A 339 21.98 -8.40 -24.25
C PHE A 339 21.71 -9.15 -25.56
N LEU A 340 20.60 -8.86 -26.23
CA LEU A 340 20.27 -9.50 -27.52
C LEU A 340 21.01 -8.89 -28.70
N ASP A 341 21.19 -7.57 -28.71
CA ASP A 341 21.75 -6.81 -29.81
C ASP A 341 23.29 -6.85 -29.82
N SER A 342 23.93 -7.09 -28.67
CA SER A 342 25.40 -7.20 -28.57
C SER A 342 25.82 -8.65 -28.66
N PRO A 343 26.54 -9.07 -29.75
CA PRO A 343 27.05 -10.43 -29.87
C PRO A 343 27.96 -10.84 -28.71
N ASP A 344 28.75 -9.91 -28.19
CA ASP A 344 29.69 -10.16 -27.09
C ASP A 344 28.94 -10.41 -25.78
N LEU A 345 27.94 -9.54 -25.44
CA LEU A 345 27.13 -9.72 -24.24
C LEU A 345 26.28 -10.99 -24.32
N LYS A 346 25.75 -11.30 -25.49
CA LYS A 346 25.00 -12.53 -25.72
C LYS A 346 25.89 -13.76 -25.50
N ALA A 347 27.10 -13.78 -26.07
CA ALA A 347 28.05 -14.88 -25.88
C ALA A 347 28.48 -15.03 -24.41
N GLU A 348 28.67 -13.92 -23.68
CA GLU A 348 29.00 -13.97 -22.26
C GLU A 348 27.82 -14.45 -21.42
N LEU A 349 26.58 -14.03 -21.76
CA LEU A 349 25.37 -14.53 -21.09
C LEU A 349 25.17 -16.03 -21.34
N GLU A 350 25.45 -16.53 -22.58
CA GLU A 350 25.35 -17.95 -22.90
C GLU A 350 26.35 -18.80 -22.10
N LYS A 351 27.57 -18.30 -21.87
CA LYS A 351 28.61 -18.96 -21.07
C LYS A 351 28.33 -18.94 -19.57
N ALA A 352 27.59 -17.94 -19.08
CA ALA A 352 27.27 -17.82 -17.67
C ALA A 352 26.26 -18.89 -17.23
N ASP A 353 26.48 -19.52 -16.09
CA ASP A 353 25.53 -20.45 -15.47
C ASP A 353 24.38 -19.72 -14.80
N PHE A 354 24.64 -18.53 -14.27
CA PHE A 354 23.67 -17.68 -13.61
C PHE A 354 24.07 -16.20 -13.68
N VAL A 355 23.15 -15.32 -13.29
CA VAL A 355 23.39 -13.87 -13.14
C VAL A 355 23.11 -13.47 -11.71
N PHE A 356 23.85 -12.50 -11.16
CA PHE A 356 23.57 -11.97 -9.84
C PHE A 356 23.68 -10.44 -9.77
N SER A 357 23.04 -9.87 -8.77
CA SER A 357 23.12 -8.45 -8.44
C SER A 357 23.41 -8.26 -6.94
N ASN A 358 23.83 -7.05 -6.58
CA ASN A 358 24.23 -6.67 -5.22
C ASN A 358 23.08 -6.06 -4.39
N ASN A 359 21.89 -5.99 -4.92
CA ASN A 359 20.71 -5.43 -4.26
C ASN A 359 19.46 -6.11 -4.79
N PHE A 360 18.49 -6.40 -3.94
CA PHE A 360 17.28 -7.14 -4.34
C PHE A 360 16.39 -6.36 -5.33
N PHE A 361 16.38 -5.02 -5.32
CA PHE A 361 15.68 -4.23 -6.33
C PHE A 361 16.30 -4.41 -7.70
N VAL A 362 17.64 -4.27 -7.78
CA VAL A 362 18.37 -4.45 -9.03
C VAL A 362 18.25 -5.89 -9.50
N ALA A 363 18.37 -6.88 -8.60
CA ALA A 363 18.17 -8.29 -8.92
C ALA A 363 16.77 -8.55 -9.49
N GLY A 364 15.73 -7.88 -8.99
CA GLY A 364 14.39 -7.95 -9.55
C GLY A 364 14.31 -7.37 -10.97
N GLN A 365 14.89 -6.20 -11.21
CA GLN A 365 14.94 -5.58 -12.54
C GLN A 365 15.73 -6.44 -13.53
N VAL A 366 16.91 -6.90 -13.13
CA VAL A 366 17.77 -7.79 -13.94
C VAL A 366 17.06 -9.12 -14.19
N GLY A 367 16.34 -9.66 -13.21
CA GLY A 367 15.53 -10.86 -13.36
C GLY A 367 14.47 -10.71 -14.44
N MET A 368 13.71 -9.62 -14.43
CA MET A 368 12.71 -9.32 -15.47
C MET A 368 13.33 -9.19 -16.87
N ALA A 369 14.57 -8.70 -16.97
CA ALA A 369 15.29 -8.58 -18.24
C ALA A 369 15.87 -9.92 -18.73
N ILE A 370 16.50 -10.70 -17.84
CA ILE A 370 17.40 -11.81 -18.18
C ILE A 370 16.74 -13.19 -18.05
N GLU A 371 15.83 -13.41 -17.10
CA GLU A 371 15.18 -14.73 -16.94
C GLU A 371 14.40 -15.19 -18.18
N PRO A 372 13.71 -14.30 -18.95
CA PRO A 372 13.12 -14.67 -20.21
C PRO A 372 14.13 -15.16 -21.27
N LEU A 373 15.43 -14.87 -21.10
CA LEU A 373 16.54 -15.37 -21.92
C LEU A 373 17.08 -16.72 -21.42
N GLY A 374 16.43 -17.34 -20.43
CA GLY A 374 16.75 -18.68 -19.93
C GLY A 374 17.84 -18.74 -18.85
N LYS A 375 18.24 -17.60 -18.26
CA LYS A 375 19.25 -17.56 -17.20
C LYS A 375 18.63 -17.21 -15.86
N LYS A 376 18.95 -18.00 -14.81
CA LYS A 376 18.55 -17.71 -13.43
C LYS A 376 19.24 -16.43 -12.93
N VAL A 377 18.47 -15.60 -12.23
CA VAL A 377 18.98 -14.42 -11.54
C VAL A 377 18.89 -14.63 -10.04
N THR A 378 19.90 -14.19 -9.29
CA THR A 378 19.95 -14.22 -7.84
C THR A 378 20.48 -12.91 -7.27
N CYS A 379 20.45 -12.76 -5.96
CA CYS A 379 20.98 -11.62 -5.25
C CYS A 379 22.07 -12.08 -4.27
N PHE A 380 23.18 -11.35 -4.20
CA PHE A 380 24.22 -11.52 -3.18
C PHE A 380 24.38 -10.22 -2.41
N ASP A 381 23.64 -10.11 -1.31
CA ASP A 381 23.57 -8.94 -0.45
C ASP A 381 23.34 -9.36 1.01
N GLU A 382 23.31 -8.41 1.94
CA GLU A 382 22.87 -8.63 3.31
C GLU A 382 21.34 -8.78 3.40
N ASP A 383 20.60 -8.03 2.57
CA ASP A 383 19.13 -8.12 2.45
C ASP A 383 18.74 -8.83 1.14
N LEU A 384 18.66 -10.14 1.18
CA LEU A 384 18.35 -10.98 0.01
C LEU A 384 16.85 -11.07 -0.30
N ARG A 385 15.98 -10.77 0.66
CA ARG A 385 14.53 -10.99 0.54
C ARG A 385 14.19 -12.41 0.07
N GLY A 386 13.27 -12.53 -0.90
CA GLY A 386 12.85 -13.81 -1.48
C GLY A 386 13.99 -14.62 -2.12
N PHE A 387 15.03 -13.95 -2.62
CA PHE A 387 16.17 -14.63 -3.22
C PHE A 387 16.89 -15.60 -2.28
N ALA A 388 16.79 -15.37 -0.96
CA ALA A 388 17.36 -16.28 0.04
C ALA A 388 16.75 -17.69 0.00
N TYR A 389 15.51 -17.83 -0.49
CA TYR A 389 14.72 -19.07 -0.45
C TYR A 389 14.52 -19.72 -1.82
N TRP A 390 14.85 -19.02 -2.93
CA TRP A 390 14.64 -19.53 -4.29
C TRP A 390 15.76 -20.47 -4.76
N SER A 391 16.89 -20.48 -4.06
CA SER A 391 18.05 -21.34 -4.35
C SER A 391 18.87 -21.55 -3.09
N GLN A 392 19.70 -22.59 -3.06
CA GLN A 392 20.65 -22.78 -1.96
C GLN A 392 21.96 -22.02 -2.26
N ALA A 393 22.66 -21.56 -1.21
CA ALA A 393 23.91 -20.83 -1.35
C ALA A 393 25.01 -21.67 -2.04
N THR A 394 24.97 -22.98 -1.84
CA THR A 394 25.89 -23.96 -2.43
C THR A 394 25.65 -24.21 -3.92
N ASP A 395 24.47 -23.92 -4.44
CA ASP A 395 24.10 -24.18 -5.84
C ASP A 395 24.99 -23.46 -6.85
N PHE A 396 25.67 -22.40 -6.42
CA PHE A 396 26.46 -21.51 -7.26
C PHE A 396 27.97 -21.75 -7.21
N VAL A 397 28.44 -22.58 -6.26
CA VAL A 397 29.86 -22.85 -6.08
C VAL A 397 30.43 -23.61 -7.29
N GLY A 398 31.58 -23.18 -7.78
CA GLY A 398 32.25 -23.74 -8.97
C GLY A 398 31.70 -23.23 -10.30
N LYS A 399 30.60 -22.47 -10.30
CA LYS A 399 29.92 -21.94 -11.48
C LYS A 399 30.45 -20.57 -11.89
N THR A 400 30.28 -20.25 -13.18
CA THR A 400 30.56 -18.93 -13.76
C THR A 400 29.31 -18.08 -13.78
N SER A 401 29.46 -16.77 -13.65
CA SER A 401 28.32 -15.87 -13.63
C SER A 401 28.60 -14.51 -14.22
N LEU A 402 27.53 -13.77 -14.49
CA LEU A 402 27.59 -12.34 -14.73
C LEU A 402 27.12 -11.61 -13.49
N TYR A 403 27.88 -10.62 -13.08
CA TYR A 403 27.43 -9.63 -12.08
C TYR A 403 26.90 -8.42 -12.84
N VAL A 404 25.62 -8.12 -12.64
CA VAL A 404 24.93 -6.96 -13.24
C VAL A 404 24.40 -6.10 -12.13
N THR A 405 24.80 -4.84 -12.10
CA THR A 405 24.35 -3.87 -11.09
C THR A 405 23.99 -2.54 -11.76
N SER A 406 23.42 -1.62 -11.01
CA SER A 406 23.20 -0.24 -11.43
C SER A 406 24.20 0.67 -10.72
N GLU A 407 24.73 1.69 -11.40
CA GLU A 407 25.64 2.67 -10.78
C GLU A 407 25.05 3.30 -9.50
N GLN A 408 23.73 3.49 -9.43
CA GLN A 408 23.05 4.02 -8.25
C GLN A 408 23.18 3.13 -7.01
N PHE A 409 23.40 1.81 -7.22
CA PHE A 409 23.49 0.80 -6.16
C PHE A 409 24.87 0.16 -6.06
N MET A 410 25.85 0.64 -6.82
CA MET A 410 27.22 0.07 -6.78
C MET A 410 27.94 0.34 -5.46
N MET A 411 27.74 1.52 -4.88
CA MET A 411 28.42 1.90 -3.63
C MET A 411 27.69 1.30 -2.43
N ASP A 412 28.46 0.64 -1.60
CA ASP A 412 28.00 0.08 -0.32
C ASP A 412 28.75 0.81 0.79
N GLU A 413 28.04 1.25 1.82
CA GLU A 413 28.63 2.02 2.93
C GLU A 413 29.74 1.25 3.66
N HIS A 414 29.70 -0.09 3.60
CA HIS A 414 30.66 -0.96 4.28
C HIS A 414 31.90 -1.31 3.44
N PHE A 415 31.87 -1.00 2.12
CA PHE A 415 32.95 -1.34 1.21
C PHE A 415 33.46 -0.13 0.44
N PRO A 416 34.77 0.17 0.52
CA PRO A 416 35.36 1.36 -0.13
C PRO A 416 35.35 1.29 -1.67
N GLN A 417 35.27 0.09 -2.24
CA GLN A 417 35.18 -0.12 -3.68
C GLN A 417 34.01 -1.07 -4.01
N PRO A 418 33.31 -0.86 -5.13
CA PRO A 418 32.11 -1.62 -5.49
C PRO A 418 32.29 -3.15 -5.55
N LEU A 419 33.50 -3.62 -5.91
CA LEU A 419 33.78 -5.04 -6.05
C LEU A 419 34.37 -5.69 -4.79
N ASP A 420 34.72 -4.89 -3.77
CA ASP A 420 35.35 -5.40 -2.54
C ASP A 420 34.44 -6.36 -1.78
N LYS A 421 33.16 -6.14 -1.85
CA LYS A 421 32.12 -7.02 -1.29
C LYS A 421 32.25 -8.48 -1.76
N TYR A 422 32.75 -8.70 -2.97
CA TYR A 422 32.86 -10.03 -3.59
C TYR A 422 34.28 -10.58 -3.61
N LYS A 423 35.26 -9.84 -3.06
CA LYS A 423 36.62 -10.34 -2.91
C LYS A 423 36.67 -11.65 -2.14
N GLY A 424 37.32 -12.67 -2.71
CA GLY A 424 37.44 -14.01 -2.12
C GLY A 424 36.20 -14.89 -2.30
N TYR A 425 35.12 -14.41 -2.91
CA TYR A 425 34.02 -15.27 -3.35
C TYR A 425 34.14 -15.72 -4.79
N PHE A 426 34.83 -14.96 -5.63
CA PHE A 426 35.09 -15.29 -7.02
C PHE A 426 36.61 -15.27 -7.28
N LYS A 427 37.07 -16.13 -8.22
CA LYS A 427 38.48 -16.16 -8.64
C LYS A 427 38.85 -14.88 -9.40
N SER A 428 37.96 -14.39 -10.26
CA SER A 428 38.13 -13.15 -11.01
C SER A 428 36.82 -12.41 -11.16
N LEU A 429 36.89 -11.08 -11.19
CA LEU A 429 35.83 -10.16 -11.47
C LEU A 429 36.36 -9.14 -12.48
N GLU A 430 35.85 -9.18 -13.70
CA GLU A 430 36.31 -8.35 -14.83
C GLU A 430 35.14 -7.59 -15.43
N LYS A 431 35.26 -6.28 -15.54
CA LYS A 431 34.26 -5.46 -16.22
C LYS A 431 34.27 -5.77 -17.71
N ILE A 432 33.12 -6.10 -18.28
CA ILE A 432 33.00 -6.44 -19.71
C ILE A 432 32.22 -5.38 -20.49
N ALA A 433 31.27 -4.70 -19.87
CA ALA A 433 30.47 -3.68 -20.55
C ALA A 433 29.79 -2.71 -19.56
N ASP A 434 29.33 -1.58 -20.09
CA ASP A 434 28.35 -0.68 -19.49
C ASP A 434 27.13 -0.62 -20.40
N ILE A 435 25.96 -0.98 -19.87
CA ILE A 435 24.68 -0.88 -20.58
C ILE A 435 24.01 0.39 -20.16
N ALA A 436 23.87 1.33 -21.09
CA ALA A 436 23.18 2.60 -20.84
C ALA A 436 21.70 2.49 -21.19
N ILE A 437 20.85 2.67 -20.18
CA ILE A 437 19.41 2.86 -20.35
C ILE A 437 19.17 4.34 -20.70
N LYS A 438 18.46 4.59 -21.78
CA LYS A 438 18.24 5.92 -22.31
C LYS A 438 16.81 6.37 -22.20
N ARG A 439 16.64 7.67 -21.92
CA ARG A 439 15.34 8.36 -21.96
C ARG A 439 15.54 9.75 -22.58
N GLY A 440 14.73 10.09 -23.57
CA GLY A 440 14.89 11.35 -24.30
C GLY A 440 16.27 11.51 -24.96
N GLY A 441 16.90 10.40 -25.37
CA GLY A 441 18.23 10.39 -26.01
C GLY A 441 19.43 10.46 -25.06
N GLN A 442 19.23 10.67 -23.76
CA GLN A 442 20.27 10.73 -22.74
C GLN A 442 20.35 9.44 -21.94
N ALA A 443 21.57 9.02 -21.57
CA ALA A 443 21.75 7.94 -20.61
C ALA A 443 21.27 8.40 -19.23
N VAL A 444 20.35 7.65 -18.62
CA VAL A 444 19.73 7.99 -17.33
C VAL A 444 20.03 6.96 -16.25
N GLN A 445 20.34 5.73 -16.65
CA GLN A 445 20.88 4.68 -15.79
C GLN A 445 21.98 3.96 -16.55
N ILE A 446 23.00 3.54 -15.84
CA ILE A 446 24.06 2.70 -16.37
C ILE A 446 24.07 1.41 -15.57
N PHE A 447 24.08 0.29 -16.27
CA PHE A 447 24.24 -1.05 -15.71
C PHE A 447 25.60 -1.61 -16.08
N PRO A 448 26.60 -1.49 -15.19
CA PRO A 448 27.86 -2.18 -15.35
C PRO A 448 27.67 -3.70 -15.31
N VAL A 449 28.32 -4.39 -16.25
CA VAL A 449 28.30 -5.84 -16.37
C VAL A 449 29.71 -6.35 -16.15
N TYR A 450 29.85 -7.32 -15.26
CA TYR A 450 31.13 -7.96 -14.94
C TYR A 450 31.03 -9.45 -15.18
N ARG A 451 32.09 -10.05 -15.72
CA ARG A 451 32.28 -11.49 -15.69
C ARG A 451 32.82 -11.88 -14.32
N ALA A 452 32.18 -12.81 -13.65
CA ALA A 452 32.55 -13.33 -12.33
C ALA A 452 32.78 -14.86 -12.46
N SER A 453 34.02 -15.34 -12.26
CA SER A 453 34.35 -16.71 -12.60
C SER A 453 35.53 -17.26 -11.83
N PRO A 454 35.52 -18.57 -11.44
CA PRO A 454 34.35 -19.27 -10.89
C PRO A 454 34.08 -18.84 -9.47
N MET A 455 32.91 -19.17 -8.94
CA MET A 455 32.56 -18.93 -7.52
C MET A 455 33.31 -19.93 -6.64
N LEU A 456 34.07 -19.46 -5.63
CA LEU A 456 34.95 -20.28 -4.79
C LEU A 456 34.28 -20.83 -3.53
N LYS A 457 33.34 -20.10 -2.97
CA LYS A 457 32.62 -20.45 -1.74
C LYS A 457 31.22 -19.85 -1.74
N PRO A 458 30.29 -20.44 -0.96
CA PRO A 458 28.92 -19.89 -0.87
C PRO A 458 28.93 -18.47 -0.33
N TYR A 459 28.07 -17.61 -0.88
CA TYR A 459 27.82 -16.30 -0.32
C TYR A 459 26.92 -16.43 0.92
N PRO A 460 27.19 -15.73 2.03
CA PRO A 460 26.42 -15.85 3.25
C PRO A 460 24.95 -15.51 3.02
N ARG A 461 24.06 -16.22 3.70
CA ARG A 461 22.63 -15.96 3.71
C ARG A 461 22.19 -15.60 5.12
N PRO A 462 21.67 -14.39 5.35
CA PRO A 462 21.34 -13.91 6.69
C PRO A 462 20.14 -14.61 7.33
N TYR A 463 19.36 -15.36 6.52
CA TYR A 463 18.12 -16.01 6.99
C TYR A 463 18.15 -17.55 6.86
N GLY A 464 19.29 -18.14 6.51
CA GLY A 464 19.44 -19.58 6.28
C GLY A 464 20.48 -20.23 7.11
#